data_262eeb80b2585154ab564ab4b354a392
#
_entry.id   262eeb80b2585154ab564ab4b354a392
#
_cell.length_a   1.000
_cell.length_b   1.000
_cell.length_c   1.000
_cell.angle_alpha   90.00
_cell.angle_beta   90.00
_cell.angle_gamma   90.00
#
_symmetry.space_group_name_H-M   'P 1'
#
loop_
_entity.id
_entity.type
_entity.pdbx_description
1 polymer ?
#
loop_
_entity_poly.entity_id
_entity_poly.type
_entity_poly.pdbx_seq_one_letter_code
_entity_poly.pdbx_strand_id
1 'polypeptide(L)'
;MSIEEVTVQLPAPKPLALRDCALFLDLDGTLAPIAARPQDVRPDPRRTDLLERLAEQLEGRLAVITGRTLEDADRILEGRVGAIAAVHGLIRRDAQGTLHAHAPHPRLAEAAEALRRFAARDSGLLVEEKGLSVALHFRLARHCADAARACARRLAAETGLTVQDGDMVEELRTPGPTKADSVRAFMAEPPFAGATPVFLGDDITDENGFAAARELGGAGILVGAPRPTGARYRLPGVEAALAWLEAAL
;
A
#
# COMPACT_ATOMS: atom_id res chain seq x y z
N MET A 1 33.68 -14.19 -9.71
CA MET A 1 33.21 -14.48 -8.34
C MET A 1 31.82 -13.91 -8.24
N SER A 2 30.79 -14.77 -8.30
CA SER A 2 29.41 -14.37 -8.12
C SER A 2 29.23 -14.06 -6.63
N ILE A 3 28.85 -12.83 -6.32
CA ILE A 3 28.37 -12.46 -4.98
C ILE A 3 27.00 -13.11 -4.87
N GLU A 4 26.91 -14.25 -4.18
CA GLU A 4 25.62 -14.76 -3.72
C GLU A 4 25.06 -13.72 -2.75
N GLU A 5 23.99 -13.03 -3.16
CA GLU A 5 23.18 -12.23 -2.25
C GLU A 5 22.64 -13.17 -1.19
N VAL A 6 23.21 -13.10 0.00
CA VAL A 6 22.68 -13.83 1.16
C VAL A 6 21.32 -13.23 1.48
N THR A 7 20.27 -13.83 0.94
CA THR A 7 18.91 -13.47 1.29
C THR A 7 18.68 -13.86 2.74
N VAL A 8 18.74 -12.89 3.64
CA VAL A 8 18.47 -13.11 5.06
C VAL A 8 17.03 -13.57 5.22
N GLN A 9 16.83 -14.81 5.66
CA GLN A 9 15.51 -15.31 6.02
C GLN A 9 15.06 -14.64 7.31
N LEU A 10 14.06 -13.74 7.20
CA LEU A 10 13.45 -13.14 8.38
C LEU A 10 12.63 -14.18 9.15
N PRO A 11 12.62 -14.14 10.50
CA PRO A 11 11.79 -15.02 11.30
C PRO A 11 10.29 -14.70 11.10
N ALA A 12 9.44 -15.69 11.36
CA ALA A 12 8.00 -15.47 11.45
C ALA A 12 7.70 -14.54 12.65
N PRO A 13 6.66 -13.68 12.54
CA PRO A 13 6.23 -12.86 13.66
C PRO A 13 5.67 -13.73 14.79
N LYS A 14 5.81 -13.24 16.04
CA LYS A 14 5.09 -13.84 17.18
C LYS A 14 3.58 -13.61 17.02
N PRO A 15 2.73 -14.36 17.75
CA PRO A 15 1.29 -14.04 17.81
C PRO A 15 1.06 -12.56 18.12
N LEU A 16 0.11 -11.94 17.44
CA LEU A 16 -0.20 -10.53 17.60
C LEU A 16 -0.82 -10.26 18.98
N ALA A 17 -0.21 -9.36 19.75
CA ALA A 17 -0.76 -8.91 21.03
C ALA A 17 -1.66 -7.69 20.74
N LEU A 18 -2.98 -7.88 20.78
CA LEU A 18 -3.94 -6.84 20.38
C LEU A 18 -4.01 -5.67 21.38
N ARG A 19 -3.75 -5.92 22.68
CA ARG A 19 -4.02 -4.96 23.77
C ARG A 19 -3.42 -3.57 23.53
N ASP A 20 -2.15 -3.50 23.17
CA ASP A 20 -1.41 -2.25 23.01
C ASP A 20 -0.93 -2.06 21.56
N CYS A 21 -1.60 -2.73 20.59
CA CYS A 21 -1.24 -2.71 19.18
C CYS A 21 -2.05 -1.67 18.43
N ALA A 22 -1.37 -0.98 17.49
CA ALA A 22 -1.97 -0.26 16.38
C ALA A 22 -1.60 -1.00 15.09
N LEU A 23 -2.58 -1.49 14.36
CA LEU A 23 -2.39 -2.34 13.19
C LEU A 23 -2.56 -1.55 11.90
N PHE A 24 -1.52 -1.54 11.08
CA PHE A 24 -1.50 -0.91 9.76
C PHE A 24 -1.31 -1.98 8.69
N LEU A 25 -2.20 -2.02 7.72
CA LEU A 25 -2.26 -3.08 6.73
C LEU A 25 -2.24 -2.48 5.32
N ASP A 26 -1.31 -2.93 4.48
CA ASP A 26 -1.47 -2.75 3.05
C ASP A 26 -2.57 -3.68 2.52
N LEU A 27 -3.06 -3.42 1.30
CA LEU A 27 -4.17 -4.18 0.72
C LEU A 27 -3.71 -5.20 -0.32
N ASP A 28 -3.12 -4.74 -1.42
CA ASP A 28 -2.75 -5.60 -2.55
C ASP A 28 -1.44 -6.34 -2.27
N GLY A 29 -1.44 -7.67 -2.37
CA GLY A 29 -0.28 -8.50 -2.00
C GLY A 29 -0.19 -8.81 -0.50
N THR A 30 -0.95 -8.10 0.34
CA THR A 30 -0.95 -8.23 1.80
C THR A 30 -2.25 -8.84 2.33
N LEU A 31 -3.38 -8.19 2.11
CA LEU A 31 -4.73 -8.65 2.48
C LEU A 31 -5.48 -9.29 1.32
N ALA A 32 -5.15 -8.94 0.10
CA ALA A 32 -5.74 -9.48 -1.12
C ALA A 32 -4.65 -9.92 -2.09
N PRO A 33 -4.82 -11.04 -2.80
CA PRO A 33 -3.87 -11.43 -3.84
C PRO A 33 -3.75 -10.37 -4.94
N ILE A 34 -2.54 -10.17 -5.46
CA ILE A 34 -2.31 -9.30 -6.60
C ILE A 34 -3.01 -9.89 -7.82
N ALA A 35 -3.91 -9.11 -8.44
CA ALA A 35 -4.63 -9.50 -9.65
C ALA A 35 -3.93 -8.99 -10.92
N ALA A 36 -4.33 -9.52 -12.07
CA ALA A 36 -3.81 -9.08 -13.37
C ALA A 36 -4.16 -7.62 -13.67
N ARG A 37 -5.32 -7.18 -13.22
CA ARG A 37 -5.80 -5.79 -13.32
C ARG A 37 -6.33 -5.32 -11.97
N PRO A 38 -6.21 -4.03 -11.60
CA PRO A 38 -6.70 -3.50 -10.32
C PRO A 38 -8.19 -3.79 -10.07
N GLN A 39 -9.04 -3.67 -11.09
CA GLN A 39 -10.48 -3.90 -10.98
C GLN A 39 -10.86 -5.38 -10.76
N ASP A 40 -9.94 -6.32 -10.92
CA ASP A 40 -10.21 -7.75 -10.74
C ASP A 40 -10.16 -8.17 -9.26
N VAL A 41 -9.61 -7.33 -8.36
CA VAL A 41 -9.66 -7.57 -6.91
C VAL A 41 -11.09 -7.39 -6.41
N ARG A 42 -11.63 -8.47 -5.82
CA ARG A 42 -13.02 -8.54 -5.37
C ARG A 42 -13.14 -8.46 -3.85
N PRO A 43 -14.30 -8.04 -3.34
CA PRO A 43 -14.67 -8.28 -1.95
C PRO A 43 -14.49 -9.76 -1.59
N ASP A 44 -14.14 -10.01 -0.32
CA ASP A 44 -13.97 -11.34 0.24
C ASP A 44 -14.54 -11.33 1.66
N PRO A 45 -15.64 -12.03 1.92
CA PRO A 45 -16.29 -12.06 3.24
C PRO A 45 -15.36 -12.48 4.36
N ARG A 46 -14.47 -13.47 4.12
CA ARG A 46 -13.49 -13.90 5.13
C ARG A 46 -12.59 -12.76 5.57
N ARG A 47 -12.07 -11.99 4.60
CA ARG A 47 -11.21 -10.84 4.86
C ARG A 47 -11.98 -9.72 5.55
N THR A 48 -13.18 -9.38 5.07
CA THR A 48 -13.96 -8.27 5.63
C THR A 48 -14.44 -8.57 7.04
N ASP A 49 -14.91 -9.78 7.33
CA ASP A 49 -15.31 -10.22 8.67
C ASP A 49 -14.12 -10.25 9.63
N LEU A 50 -12.95 -10.71 9.16
CA LEU A 50 -11.70 -10.68 9.94
C LEU A 50 -11.32 -9.26 10.34
N LEU A 51 -11.33 -8.32 9.40
CA LEU A 51 -10.94 -6.93 9.65
C LEU A 51 -11.92 -6.22 10.58
N GLU A 52 -13.23 -6.48 10.46
CA GLU A 52 -14.24 -5.95 11.36
C GLU A 52 -14.00 -6.42 12.80
N ARG A 53 -13.82 -7.73 13.02
CA ARG A 53 -13.51 -8.30 14.34
C ARG A 53 -12.19 -7.78 14.92
N LEU A 54 -11.15 -7.65 14.10
CA LEU A 54 -9.88 -7.06 14.53
C LEU A 54 -10.03 -5.59 14.92
N ALA A 55 -10.79 -4.82 14.15
CA ALA A 55 -11.05 -3.40 14.47
C ALA A 55 -11.77 -3.25 15.81
N GLU A 56 -12.75 -4.13 16.11
CA GLU A 56 -13.41 -4.18 17.42
C GLU A 56 -12.44 -4.51 18.55
N GLN A 57 -11.63 -5.58 18.42
CA GLN A 57 -10.68 -6.00 19.43
C GLN A 57 -9.53 -5.00 19.64
N LEU A 58 -9.19 -4.27 18.59
CA LEU A 58 -8.20 -3.18 18.63
C LEU A 58 -8.82 -1.84 19.04
N GLU A 59 -10.11 -1.80 19.40
CA GLU A 59 -10.81 -0.56 19.79
C GLU A 59 -10.65 0.56 18.74
N GLY A 60 -10.71 0.20 17.45
CA GLY A 60 -10.54 1.09 16.32
C GLY A 60 -9.08 1.37 15.90
N ARG A 61 -8.07 0.78 16.56
CA ARG A 61 -6.64 0.97 16.21
C ARG A 61 -6.21 0.09 15.02
N LEU A 62 -7.04 0.04 13.98
CA LEU A 62 -6.77 -0.63 12.72
C LEU A 62 -6.94 0.35 11.56
N ALA A 63 -5.95 0.47 10.70
CA ALA A 63 -6.03 1.26 9.47
C ALA A 63 -5.49 0.50 8.26
N VAL A 64 -6.11 0.72 7.10
CA VAL A 64 -5.57 0.27 5.81
C VAL A 64 -4.83 1.41 5.14
N ILE A 65 -3.60 1.15 4.64
CA ILE A 65 -2.75 2.13 3.95
C ILE A 65 -2.37 1.58 2.59
N THR A 66 -2.99 2.09 1.53
CA THR A 66 -2.96 1.51 0.19
C THR A 66 -2.65 2.51 -0.92
N GLY A 67 -2.16 2.03 -2.06
CA GLY A 67 -2.05 2.80 -3.30
C GLY A 67 -3.37 2.94 -4.08
N ARG A 68 -4.44 2.27 -3.66
CA ARG A 68 -5.78 2.39 -4.27
C ARG A 68 -6.44 3.71 -3.93
N THR A 69 -7.45 4.08 -4.72
CA THR A 69 -8.37 5.17 -4.35
C THR A 69 -9.18 4.79 -3.12
N LEU A 70 -9.70 5.77 -2.40
CA LEU A 70 -10.54 5.53 -1.23
C LEU A 70 -11.82 4.76 -1.60
N GLU A 71 -12.43 5.11 -2.74
CA GLU A 71 -13.62 4.43 -3.26
C GLU A 71 -13.35 2.95 -3.57
N ASP A 72 -12.22 2.65 -4.21
CA ASP A 72 -11.85 1.27 -4.55
C ASP A 72 -11.51 0.45 -3.29
N ALA A 73 -10.82 1.06 -2.31
CA ALA A 73 -10.57 0.43 -1.02
C ALA A 73 -11.87 0.13 -0.27
N ASP A 74 -12.80 1.09 -0.20
CA ASP A 74 -14.12 0.88 0.41
C ASP A 74 -14.93 -0.22 -0.30
N ARG A 75 -14.90 -0.26 -1.62
CA ARG A 75 -15.54 -1.33 -2.41
C ARG A 75 -14.98 -2.71 -2.06
N ILE A 76 -13.64 -2.85 -2.00
CA ILE A 76 -12.96 -4.13 -1.74
C ILE A 76 -13.14 -4.57 -0.28
N LEU A 77 -13.17 -3.61 0.65
CA LEU A 77 -13.32 -3.84 2.08
C LEU A 77 -14.77 -3.74 2.57
N GLU A 78 -15.73 -3.55 1.65
CA GLU A 78 -17.16 -3.44 1.92
C GLU A 78 -17.50 -2.38 2.98
N GLY A 79 -16.67 -1.32 3.07
CA GLY A 79 -16.83 -0.24 4.06
C GLY A 79 -16.57 -0.65 5.52
N ARG A 80 -16.02 -1.86 5.78
CA ARG A 80 -15.81 -2.39 7.14
C ARG A 80 -14.59 -1.79 7.85
N VAL A 81 -13.74 -1.05 7.15
CA VAL A 81 -12.57 -0.38 7.75
C VAL A 81 -12.80 1.13 7.77
N GLY A 82 -12.88 1.72 8.96
CA GLY A 82 -13.11 3.15 9.14
C GLY A 82 -11.90 4.00 8.74
N ALA A 83 -10.71 3.67 9.26
CA ALA A 83 -9.49 4.42 9.04
C ALA A 83 -8.74 3.91 7.79
N ILE A 84 -8.61 4.76 6.77
CA ILE A 84 -7.94 4.41 5.50
C ILE A 84 -7.04 5.55 5.05
N ALA A 85 -5.78 5.25 4.66
CA ALA A 85 -4.95 6.12 3.86
C ALA A 85 -4.86 5.57 2.43
N ALA A 86 -5.40 6.31 1.49
CA ALA A 86 -5.51 5.99 0.07
C ALA A 86 -4.49 6.77 -0.76
N VAL A 87 -4.24 6.32 -2.00
CA VAL A 87 -3.29 6.91 -2.94
C VAL A 87 -1.94 7.19 -2.25
N HIS A 88 -1.41 6.14 -1.57
CA HIS A 88 -0.16 6.17 -0.80
C HIS A 88 -0.08 7.24 0.29
N GLY A 89 -1.22 7.72 0.82
CA GLY A 89 -1.29 8.72 1.87
C GLY A 89 -1.73 10.11 1.42
N LEU A 90 -1.96 10.34 0.13
CA LEU A 90 -2.46 11.63 -0.38
C LEU A 90 -3.91 11.91 0.03
N ILE A 91 -4.67 10.88 0.36
CA ILE A 91 -6.02 10.96 0.94
C ILE A 91 -6.03 10.12 2.21
N ARG A 92 -6.46 10.68 3.33
CA ARG A 92 -6.61 9.95 4.59
C ARG A 92 -7.99 10.20 5.19
N ARG A 93 -8.74 9.14 5.43
CA ARG A 93 -9.91 9.14 6.30
C ARG A 93 -9.45 8.69 7.68
N ASP A 94 -9.59 9.54 8.68
CA ASP A 94 -9.22 9.21 10.06
C ASP A 94 -10.27 8.31 10.74
N ALA A 95 -9.98 7.89 11.99
CA ALA A 95 -10.88 7.01 12.73
C ALA A 95 -12.22 7.67 13.11
N GLN A 96 -12.33 8.99 13.04
CA GLN A 96 -13.55 9.76 13.26
C GLN A 96 -14.33 9.98 11.95
N GLY A 97 -13.83 9.50 10.81
CA GLY A 97 -14.44 9.67 9.51
C GLY A 97 -14.10 10.98 8.81
N THR A 98 -13.23 11.82 9.40
CA THR A 98 -12.81 13.08 8.78
C THR A 98 -11.87 12.81 7.61
N LEU A 99 -12.13 13.49 6.50
CA LEU A 99 -11.35 13.34 5.27
C LEU A 99 -10.27 14.42 5.17
N HIS A 100 -9.02 13.98 5.06
CA HIS A 100 -7.85 14.81 4.80
C HIS A 100 -7.36 14.50 3.38
N ALA A 101 -7.39 15.47 2.47
CA ALA A 101 -6.99 15.26 1.08
C ALA A 101 -6.07 16.38 0.60
N HIS A 102 -5.06 15.99 -0.18
CA HIS A 102 -4.19 16.95 -0.88
C HIS A 102 -4.87 17.45 -2.15
N ALA A 103 -4.49 18.64 -2.60
CA ALA A 103 -4.89 19.12 -3.91
C ALA A 103 -4.10 18.40 -5.02
N PRO A 104 -4.71 18.11 -6.17
CA PRO A 104 -4.00 17.51 -7.29
C PRO A 104 -2.93 18.46 -7.84
N HIS A 105 -1.81 17.88 -8.28
CA HIS A 105 -0.76 18.66 -8.94
C HIS A 105 -1.28 19.29 -10.24
N PRO A 106 -1.00 20.59 -10.55
CA PRO A 106 -1.57 21.28 -11.71
C PRO A 106 -1.29 20.59 -13.06
N ARG A 107 -0.15 19.90 -13.16
CA ARG A 107 0.26 19.21 -14.38
C ARG A 107 -0.09 17.70 -14.41
N LEU A 108 -0.91 17.22 -13.47
CA LEU A 108 -1.29 15.79 -13.42
C LEU A 108 -2.08 15.39 -14.67
N ALA A 109 -3.01 16.21 -15.13
CA ALA A 109 -3.80 15.93 -16.33
C ALA A 109 -2.92 15.84 -17.61
N GLU A 110 -1.87 16.66 -17.71
CA GLU A 110 -0.90 16.60 -18.81
C GLU A 110 -0.13 15.25 -18.80
N ALA A 111 0.31 14.83 -17.62
CA ALA A 111 0.99 13.53 -17.44
C ALA A 111 0.07 12.36 -17.79
N ALA A 112 -1.20 12.40 -17.35
CA ALA A 112 -2.19 11.38 -17.67
C ALA A 112 -2.41 11.24 -19.18
N GLU A 113 -2.54 12.34 -19.89
CA GLU A 113 -2.69 12.35 -21.35
C GLU A 113 -1.44 11.79 -22.04
N ALA A 114 -0.24 12.13 -21.57
CA ALA A 114 1.00 11.59 -22.11
C ALA A 114 1.11 10.07 -21.88
N LEU A 115 0.72 9.57 -20.73
CA LEU A 115 0.68 8.13 -20.44
C LEU A 115 -0.37 7.41 -21.28
N ARG A 116 -1.55 7.99 -21.52
CA ARG A 116 -2.55 7.40 -22.42
C ARG A 116 -2.02 7.29 -23.87
N ARG A 117 -1.34 8.33 -24.39
CA ARG A 117 -0.68 8.25 -25.70
C ARG A 117 0.40 7.18 -25.75
N PHE A 118 1.15 7.00 -24.67
CA PHE A 118 2.12 5.93 -24.56
C PHE A 118 1.44 4.56 -24.57
N ALA A 119 0.40 4.37 -23.74
CA ALA A 119 -0.33 3.12 -23.60
C ALA A 119 -1.08 2.68 -24.87
N ALA A 120 -1.45 3.62 -25.73
CA ALA A 120 -2.07 3.31 -27.04
C ALA A 120 -1.19 2.45 -27.97
N ARG A 121 0.09 2.25 -27.64
CA ARG A 121 1.03 1.43 -28.42
C ARG A 121 0.90 -0.07 -28.20
N ASP A 122 0.30 -0.47 -27.08
CA ASP A 122 0.16 -1.89 -26.72
C ASP A 122 -1.10 -2.08 -25.85
N SER A 123 -1.95 -3.03 -26.21
CA SER A 123 -3.21 -3.33 -25.53
C SER A 123 -3.03 -3.95 -24.13
N GLY A 124 -1.82 -4.41 -23.81
CA GLY A 124 -1.47 -4.90 -22.47
C GLY A 124 -1.04 -3.80 -21.51
N LEU A 125 -0.90 -2.53 -21.97
CA LEU A 125 -0.67 -1.37 -21.15
C LEU A 125 -2.02 -0.81 -20.67
N LEU A 126 -2.11 -0.47 -19.37
CA LEU A 126 -3.31 0.12 -18.77
C LEU A 126 -2.93 1.40 -18.03
N VAL A 127 -3.65 2.48 -18.30
CA VAL A 127 -3.56 3.72 -17.52
C VAL A 127 -4.70 3.78 -16.53
N GLU A 128 -4.39 4.02 -15.26
CA GLU A 128 -5.34 4.19 -14.16
C GLU A 128 -5.20 5.58 -13.56
N GLU A 129 -6.26 6.37 -13.58
CA GLU A 129 -6.30 7.69 -12.96
C GLU A 129 -6.94 7.61 -11.57
N LYS A 130 -6.23 8.13 -10.56
CA LYS A 130 -6.64 8.06 -9.14
C LYS A 130 -6.95 9.44 -8.54
N GLY A 131 -7.13 10.45 -9.39
CA GLY A 131 -7.43 11.82 -8.98
C GLY A 131 -6.21 12.63 -8.50
N LEU A 132 -5.32 12.03 -7.72
CA LEU A 132 -4.08 12.65 -7.21
C LEU A 132 -2.82 12.01 -7.79
N SER A 133 -2.98 10.97 -8.57
CA SER A 133 -1.92 10.27 -9.30
C SER A 133 -2.48 9.61 -10.56
N VAL A 134 -1.58 9.16 -11.41
CA VAL A 134 -1.86 8.36 -12.59
C VAL A 134 -0.86 7.23 -12.70
N ALA A 135 -1.34 6.00 -12.80
CA ALA A 135 -0.52 4.79 -12.88
C ALA A 135 -0.50 4.23 -14.30
N LEU A 136 0.66 3.76 -14.74
CA LEU A 136 0.85 2.99 -15.96
C LEU A 136 1.19 1.56 -15.60
N HIS A 137 0.24 0.65 -15.78
CA HIS A 137 0.42 -0.78 -15.55
C HIS A 137 0.94 -1.45 -16.81
N PHE A 138 1.96 -2.30 -16.68
CA PHE A 138 2.56 -3.07 -17.77
C PHE A 138 2.69 -4.57 -17.47
N ARG A 139 1.92 -5.08 -16.49
CA ARG A 139 1.92 -6.50 -16.11
C ARG A 139 1.55 -7.42 -17.27
N LEU A 140 0.62 -7.00 -18.13
CA LEU A 140 0.20 -7.73 -19.33
C LEU A 140 1.05 -7.39 -20.58
N ALA A 141 1.98 -6.41 -20.48
CA ALA A 141 2.92 -6.00 -21.51
C ALA A 141 4.34 -5.89 -20.96
N ARG A 142 4.86 -6.97 -20.35
CA ARG A 142 6.16 -6.97 -19.65
C ARG A 142 7.34 -6.54 -20.51
N HIS A 143 7.26 -6.80 -21.82
CA HIS A 143 8.25 -6.35 -22.81
C HIS A 143 8.34 -4.82 -22.92
N CYS A 144 7.31 -4.09 -22.48
CA CYS A 144 7.30 -2.62 -22.44
C CYS A 144 7.90 -2.04 -21.14
N ALA A 145 8.33 -2.87 -20.18
CA ALA A 145 8.71 -2.40 -18.82
C ALA A 145 9.74 -1.28 -18.85
N ASP A 146 10.85 -1.43 -19.56
CA ASP A 146 11.91 -0.42 -19.59
C ASP A 146 11.44 0.88 -20.24
N ALA A 147 10.64 0.77 -21.31
CA ALA A 147 10.08 1.92 -21.99
C ALA A 147 9.02 2.65 -21.13
N ALA A 148 8.21 1.90 -20.35
CA ALA A 148 7.24 2.44 -19.42
C ALA A 148 7.93 3.22 -18.28
N ARG A 149 8.96 2.63 -17.68
CA ARG A 149 9.78 3.28 -16.65
C ARG A 149 10.47 4.54 -17.17
N ALA A 150 11.08 4.47 -18.34
CA ALA A 150 11.71 5.62 -18.97
C ALA A 150 10.71 6.74 -19.26
N CYS A 151 9.50 6.41 -19.73
CA CYS A 151 8.43 7.36 -19.96
C CYS A 151 7.99 8.04 -18.66
N ALA A 152 7.75 7.27 -17.59
CA ALA A 152 7.34 7.81 -16.30
C ALA A 152 8.39 8.76 -15.70
N ARG A 153 9.67 8.35 -15.70
CA ARG A 153 10.77 9.19 -15.19
C ARG A 153 10.93 10.50 -15.97
N ARG A 154 10.84 10.44 -17.30
CA ARG A 154 10.88 11.63 -18.14
C ARG A 154 9.72 12.57 -17.81
N LEU A 155 8.50 12.06 -17.75
CA LEU A 155 7.31 12.87 -17.41
C LEU A 155 7.41 13.47 -16.01
N ALA A 156 7.91 12.74 -15.03
CA ALA A 156 8.15 13.27 -13.69
C ALA A 156 9.12 14.45 -13.71
N ALA A 157 10.24 14.33 -14.43
CA ALA A 157 11.22 15.42 -14.57
C ALA A 157 10.62 16.65 -15.27
N GLU A 158 9.77 16.44 -16.27
CA GLU A 158 9.12 17.52 -17.01
C GLU A 158 8.01 18.21 -16.21
N THR A 159 7.26 17.47 -15.40
CA THR A 159 6.04 17.95 -14.72
C THR A 159 6.24 18.36 -13.26
N GLY A 160 7.27 17.83 -12.60
CA GLY A 160 7.45 17.97 -11.14
C GLY A 160 6.63 16.97 -10.32
N LEU A 161 5.99 15.98 -10.95
CA LEU A 161 5.36 14.86 -10.28
C LEU A 161 6.42 13.92 -9.70
N THR A 162 6.06 13.14 -8.68
CA THR A 162 6.93 12.12 -8.09
C THR A 162 6.66 10.76 -8.72
N VAL A 163 7.72 10.04 -9.11
CA VAL A 163 7.59 8.64 -9.52
C VAL A 163 7.45 7.77 -8.27
N GLN A 164 6.48 6.88 -8.30
CA GLN A 164 6.31 5.79 -7.35
C GLN A 164 6.45 4.48 -8.10
N ASP A 165 7.58 3.79 -7.88
CA ASP A 165 7.82 2.46 -8.45
C ASP A 165 6.96 1.42 -7.70
N GLY A 166 6.36 0.48 -8.45
CA GLY A 166 5.63 -0.65 -7.90
C GLY A 166 5.82 -1.93 -8.73
N ASP A 167 5.22 -3.04 -8.29
CA ASP A 167 5.31 -4.31 -9.01
C ASP A 167 4.57 -4.27 -10.35
N MET A 168 5.31 -4.13 -11.45
CA MET A 168 4.80 -4.01 -12.83
C MET A 168 3.89 -2.80 -13.06
N VAL A 169 4.14 -1.72 -12.34
CA VAL A 169 3.45 -0.43 -12.44
C VAL A 169 4.41 0.71 -12.13
N GLU A 170 4.28 1.82 -12.86
CA GLU A 170 4.90 3.10 -12.53
C GLU A 170 3.78 4.12 -12.29
N GLU A 171 3.81 4.78 -11.15
CA GLU A 171 2.81 5.78 -10.80
C GLU A 171 3.43 7.17 -10.72
N LEU A 172 2.84 8.13 -11.42
CA LEU A 172 3.15 9.54 -11.31
C LEU A 172 2.17 10.18 -10.33
N ARG A 173 2.65 10.57 -9.17
CA ARG A 173 1.82 11.08 -8.08
C ARG A 173 2.09 12.57 -7.80
N THR A 174 1.08 13.25 -7.31
CA THR A 174 1.22 14.55 -6.66
C THR A 174 2.26 14.45 -5.54
N PRO A 175 3.27 15.32 -5.46
CA PRO A 175 4.18 15.37 -4.30
C PRO A 175 3.42 15.58 -3.01
N GLY A 176 3.77 14.83 -1.97
CA GLY A 176 3.07 14.90 -0.67
C GLY A 176 3.35 13.68 0.20
N PRO A 177 2.50 13.42 1.21
CA PRO A 177 2.70 12.37 2.20
C PRO A 177 2.85 10.99 1.57
N THR A 178 3.51 10.12 2.30
CA THR A 178 3.82 8.73 1.98
C THR A 178 3.07 7.79 2.93
N LYS A 179 3.24 6.46 2.78
CA LYS A 179 2.74 5.48 3.75
C LYS A 179 3.34 5.72 5.15
N ALA A 180 4.60 6.17 5.25
CA ALA A 180 5.21 6.54 6.53
C ALA A 180 4.51 7.71 7.21
N ASP A 181 4.19 8.75 6.46
CA ASP A 181 3.51 9.92 6.99
C ASP A 181 2.09 9.59 7.42
N SER A 182 1.43 8.65 6.73
CA SER A 182 0.13 8.13 7.13
C SER A 182 0.19 7.39 8.47
N VAL A 183 1.19 6.52 8.67
CA VAL A 183 1.41 5.85 9.97
C VAL A 183 1.62 6.89 11.07
N ARG A 184 2.51 7.88 10.86
CA ARG A 184 2.78 8.92 11.87
C ARG A 184 1.54 9.75 12.17
N ALA A 185 0.73 10.09 11.15
CA ALA A 185 -0.50 10.86 11.32
C ALA A 185 -1.53 10.09 12.17
N PHE A 186 -1.78 8.82 11.86
CA PHE A 186 -2.66 7.98 12.69
C PHE A 186 -2.13 7.85 14.12
N MET A 187 -0.83 7.55 14.29
CA MET A 187 -0.23 7.39 15.62
C MET A 187 -0.22 8.67 16.48
N ALA A 188 -0.43 9.83 15.87
CA ALA A 188 -0.57 11.11 16.59
C ALA A 188 -2.00 11.37 17.10
N GLU A 189 -2.98 10.58 16.70
CA GLU A 189 -4.41 10.81 16.94
C GLU A 189 -5.07 9.63 17.69
N PRO A 190 -6.13 9.87 18.53
CA PRO A 190 -6.96 8.78 19.02
C PRO A 190 -7.66 8.03 17.87
N PRO A 191 -7.86 6.69 17.99
CA PRO A 191 -7.50 5.82 19.11
C PRO A 191 -6.08 5.27 19.08
N PHE A 192 -5.26 5.59 18.05
CA PHE A 192 -3.94 4.99 17.80
C PHE A 192 -2.86 5.52 18.77
N ALA A 193 -3.01 6.73 19.28
CA ALA A 193 -2.00 7.38 20.11
C ALA A 193 -1.64 6.55 21.36
N GLY A 194 -0.33 6.34 21.58
CA GLY A 194 0.19 5.57 22.70
C GLY A 194 0.29 4.06 22.46
N ALA A 195 -0.24 3.55 21.36
CA ALA A 195 -0.11 2.14 20.99
C ALA A 195 1.23 1.83 20.31
N THR A 196 1.54 0.55 20.12
CA THR A 196 2.73 0.08 19.39
C THR A 196 2.33 -0.27 17.94
N PRO A 197 2.90 0.40 16.92
CA PRO A 197 2.50 0.16 15.54
C PRO A 197 3.09 -1.15 14.99
N VAL A 198 2.24 -1.91 14.31
CA VAL A 198 2.63 -3.08 13.50
C VAL A 198 2.16 -2.83 12.08
N PHE A 199 3.07 -2.85 11.12
CA PHE A 199 2.78 -2.63 9.70
C PHE A 199 3.01 -3.90 8.89
N LEU A 200 1.98 -4.37 8.15
CA LEU A 200 2.09 -5.46 7.19
C LEU A 200 2.08 -4.89 5.78
N GLY A 201 3.00 -5.36 4.93
CA GLY A 201 3.08 -4.95 3.52
C GLY A 201 3.94 -5.90 2.70
N ASP A 202 3.83 -5.85 1.37
CA ASP A 202 4.52 -6.74 0.43
C ASP A 202 5.50 -6.01 -0.49
N ASP A 203 5.21 -4.74 -0.84
CA ASP A 203 5.91 -4.00 -1.89
C ASP A 203 6.98 -3.04 -1.35
N ILE A 204 7.76 -2.47 -2.27
CA ILE A 204 8.80 -1.47 -1.99
C ILE A 204 8.20 -0.22 -1.32
N THR A 205 6.97 0.14 -1.68
CA THR A 205 6.26 1.27 -1.08
C THR A 205 6.02 1.10 0.42
N ASP A 206 5.95 -0.14 0.92
CA ASP A 206 5.74 -0.47 2.33
C ASP A 206 6.99 -0.31 3.18
N GLU A 207 8.16 -0.24 2.57
CA GLU A 207 9.41 0.03 3.29
C GLU A 207 9.33 1.34 4.10
N ASN A 208 8.64 2.34 3.58
CA ASN A 208 8.38 3.58 4.29
C ASN A 208 7.50 3.32 5.54
N GLY A 209 6.47 2.48 5.41
CA GLY A 209 5.61 2.06 6.52
C GLY A 209 6.37 1.26 7.58
N PHE A 210 7.23 0.31 7.14
CA PHE A 210 8.09 -0.46 8.03
C PHE A 210 9.06 0.43 8.81
N ALA A 211 9.65 1.42 8.14
CA ALA A 211 10.54 2.38 8.77
C ALA A 211 9.82 3.20 9.84
N ALA A 212 8.64 3.76 9.53
CA ALA A 212 7.85 4.53 10.46
C ALA A 212 7.38 3.69 11.66
N ALA A 213 6.92 2.45 11.44
CA ALA A 213 6.55 1.55 12.52
C ALA A 213 7.73 1.28 13.46
N ARG A 214 8.92 1.03 12.93
CA ARG A 214 10.14 0.81 13.71
C ARG A 214 10.57 2.05 14.49
N GLU A 215 10.53 3.23 13.88
CA GLU A 215 10.85 4.52 14.53
C GLU A 215 9.96 4.79 15.73
N LEU A 216 8.71 4.35 15.66
CA LEU A 216 7.71 4.48 16.74
C LEU A 216 7.71 3.30 17.74
N GLY A 217 8.76 2.47 17.73
CA GLY A 217 8.94 1.38 18.68
C GLY A 217 8.24 0.07 18.32
N GLY A 218 7.63 0.00 17.13
CA GLY A 218 6.94 -1.17 16.62
C GLY A 218 7.75 -2.01 15.63
N ALA A 219 7.07 -2.64 14.67
CA ALA A 219 7.73 -3.50 13.68
C ALA A 219 7.01 -3.54 12.35
N GLY A 220 7.78 -3.72 11.27
CA GLY A 220 7.32 -4.11 9.94
C GLY A 220 7.30 -5.63 9.78
N ILE A 221 6.32 -6.14 9.05
CA ILE A 221 6.18 -7.54 8.65
C ILE A 221 6.06 -7.59 7.12
N LEU A 222 7.07 -8.16 6.47
CA LEU A 222 7.03 -8.39 5.02
C LEU A 222 6.07 -9.56 4.72
N VAL A 223 5.15 -9.36 3.82
CA VAL A 223 4.30 -10.42 3.26
C VAL A 223 4.82 -10.79 1.87
N GLY A 224 5.04 -12.08 1.60
CA GLY A 224 5.51 -12.53 0.29
C GLY A 224 6.92 -13.14 0.28
N ALA A 225 7.55 -13.14 -0.89
CA ALA A 225 8.88 -13.72 -1.09
C ALA A 225 9.98 -12.96 -0.32
N PRO A 226 11.06 -13.63 0.10
CA PRO A 226 12.21 -12.95 0.70
C PRO A 226 12.81 -11.93 -0.28
N ARG A 227 13.11 -10.73 0.22
CA ARG A 227 13.82 -9.67 -0.49
C ARG A 227 14.58 -8.79 0.51
N PRO A 228 15.48 -7.93 0.06
CA PRO A 228 16.03 -6.87 0.92
C PRO A 228 14.91 -5.99 1.45
N THR A 229 14.85 -5.80 2.79
CA THR A 229 13.75 -5.09 3.45
C THR A 229 14.16 -4.56 4.82
N GLY A 230 13.51 -3.49 5.26
CA GLY A 230 13.56 -2.97 6.62
C GLY A 230 12.55 -3.64 7.58
N ALA A 231 11.75 -4.59 7.10
CA ALA A 231 10.87 -5.37 7.95
C ALA A 231 11.66 -6.23 8.94
N ARG A 232 11.09 -6.47 10.12
CA ARG A 232 11.69 -7.32 11.16
C ARG A 232 11.29 -8.78 11.03
N TYR A 233 10.11 -9.04 10.47
CA TYR A 233 9.49 -10.37 10.34
C TYR A 233 8.98 -10.59 8.94
N ARG A 234 8.66 -11.84 8.61
CA ARG A 234 8.09 -12.20 7.31
C ARG A 234 7.01 -13.28 7.44
N LEU A 235 5.96 -13.12 6.62
CA LEU A 235 4.95 -14.12 6.34
C LEU A 235 5.03 -14.52 4.85
N PRO A 236 4.83 -15.81 4.50
CA PRO A 236 5.08 -16.29 3.14
C PRO A 236 4.20 -15.67 2.04
N GLY A 237 3.02 -15.14 2.39
CA GLY A 237 2.07 -14.54 1.45
C GLY A 237 0.73 -14.25 2.12
N VAL A 238 -0.25 -13.83 1.33
CA VAL A 238 -1.58 -13.36 1.78
C VAL A 238 -2.26 -14.35 2.70
N GLU A 239 -2.33 -15.64 2.35
CA GLU A 239 -2.98 -16.66 3.19
C GLU A 239 -2.32 -16.80 4.57
N ALA A 240 -0.99 -16.71 4.63
CA ALA A 240 -0.29 -16.75 5.90
C ALA A 240 -0.50 -15.45 6.72
N ALA A 241 -0.65 -14.31 6.06
CA ALA A 241 -1.00 -13.06 6.72
C ALA A 241 -2.41 -13.11 7.31
N LEU A 242 -3.40 -13.57 6.56
CA LEU A 242 -4.76 -13.73 7.04
C LEU A 242 -4.82 -14.73 8.21
N ALA A 243 -4.17 -15.91 8.09
CA ALA A 243 -4.12 -16.90 9.14
C ALA A 243 -3.44 -16.39 10.43
N TRP A 244 -2.38 -15.58 10.29
CA TRP A 244 -1.71 -14.96 11.44
C TRP A 244 -2.58 -13.92 12.14
N LEU A 245 -3.35 -13.15 11.37
CA LEU A 245 -4.33 -12.19 11.89
C LEU A 245 -5.51 -12.90 12.56
N GLU A 246 -6.04 -13.98 11.97
CA GLU A 246 -7.11 -14.81 12.54
C GLU A 246 -6.71 -15.44 13.88
N ALA A 247 -5.45 -15.86 14.01
CA ALA A 247 -4.93 -16.46 15.24
C ALA A 247 -4.82 -15.48 16.42
N ALA A 248 -5.04 -14.19 16.19
CA ALA A 248 -5.04 -13.17 17.23
C ALA A 248 -6.42 -12.94 17.87
N LEU A 249 -7.48 -13.49 17.24
CA LEU A 249 -8.89 -13.37 17.67
C LEU A 249 -9.32 -14.55 18.53
#